data_55e443e8924a91a4c76bf4d657c7593f
#
_entry.id   55e443e8924a91a4c76bf4d657c7593f
#
_cell.length_a   1.000
_cell.length_b   1.000
_cell.length_c   1.000
_cell.angle_alpha   90.00
_cell.angle_beta   90.00
_cell.angle_gamma   90.00
#
_symmetry.space_group_name_H-M   'P 1'
#
loop_
_entity.id
_entity.type
_entity.pdbx_description
1 polymer ?
#
loop_
_entity_poly.entity_id
_entity_poly.type
_entity_poly.pdbx_seq_one_letter_code
_entity_poly.pdbx_strand_id
1 'polypeptide(L)'
;MKELLEKILGQIKKTPEGVRAYEDLYHICLETQKTDIPLSVEYLKKLSDIIENRIPQSETDKELRSLFMLHKKVLLAAAPFDFESYLLYVEWEREPDKKFYVPRREVMHPVVQAMQDLIDDRLDLLTISMPPGTGKSTLGIFFLSWVMGRFPDSQSLASAHSGMLTRSFYDGVYQIITDSEYLWADVFPGVKMAATNSKEETIDLHKKHRFSTLTCRAINASLTGATRCDKILYADDLCSGIEEAMSKERLDKLWSAYTNDLKSRKKEGAKEIHIATRWSVHDVIGRLENQYGGNSRAKFIVLPALDADGESNFNYTYGVGFSRNYFEDMRNNLDEASFKALFMNQPIEREGLLYDVDELRRYFELPAEDPDAIIGICDTKDKGSDYAFLPAAYVYGNDYYIDDCVCDNSLPNIVDARLVDILLRCKVKMCRFESNSAGGRVAEKVQNEVKKRGGITRITTKFTTANKETKIIVNSAWVKEHCLFKDDSLYKRQSDYGRMMDMLGSYTVAGKNKHDDVPDGMAMLAEFAQSLSGARVEVFQRPW
;
A
#
# COMPACT_ATOMS: atom_id res chain seq x y z
N MET A 1 7.81 28.38 -38.85
CA MET A 1 8.55 27.32 -38.15
C MET A 1 7.81 25.99 -38.21
N LYS A 2 6.53 25.92 -37.86
CA LYS A 2 5.74 24.66 -37.89
C LYS A 2 5.76 23.96 -39.27
N GLU A 3 5.56 24.69 -40.38
CA GLU A 3 5.63 24.12 -41.73
C GLU A 3 6.99 23.49 -42.07
N LEU A 4 8.08 24.09 -41.58
CA LEU A 4 9.42 23.55 -41.79
C LEU A 4 9.63 22.25 -40.99
N LEU A 5 9.19 22.23 -39.73
CA LEU A 5 9.22 21.03 -38.88
C LEU A 5 8.41 19.88 -39.50
N GLU A 6 7.19 20.15 -39.99
CA GLU A 6 6.36 19.17 -40.69
C GLU A 6 7.01 18.65 -41.97
N LYS A 7 7.63 19.53 -42.76
CA LYS A 7 8.32 19.15 -43.99
C LYS A 7 9.45 18.18 -43.73
N ILE A 8 10.30 18.45 -42.74
CA ILE A 8 11.43 17.57 -42.39
C ILE A 8 10.94 16.26 -41.77
N LEU A 9 9.94 16.32 -40.90
CA LEU A 9 9.30 15.11 -40.34
C LEU A 9 8.73 14.22 -41.48
N GLY A 10 8.13 14.83 -42.50
CA GLY A 10 7.66 14.14 -43.71
C GLY A 10 8.80 13.53 -44.55
N GLN A 11 9.98 14.16 -44.57
CA GLN A 11 11.19 13.58 -45.22
C GLN A 11 11.70 12.36 -44.46
N ILE A 12 11.81 12.42 -43.12
CA ILE A 12 12.22 11.29 -42.27
C ILE A 12 11.30 10.07 -42.51
N LYS A 13 9.98 10.30 -42.58
CA LYS A 13 9.02 9.21 -42.83
C LYS A 13 9.15 8.58 -44.22
N LYS A 14 9.62 9.33 -45.23
CA LYS A 14 9.81 8.84 -46.60
C LYS A 14 11.15 8.13 -46.82
N THR A 15 12.18 8.59 -46.13
CA THR A 15 13.56 8.07 -46.25
C THR A 15 14.15 7.94 -44.84
N PRO A 16 13.76 6.89 -44.08
CA PRO A 16 14.17 6.71 -42.69
C PRO A 16 15.64 6.32 -42.51
N GLU A 17 16.38 6.06 -43.60
CA GLU A 17 17.76 5.53 -43.58
C GLU A 17 18.83 6.62 -43.37
N GLY A 18 18.44 7.89 -43.46
CA GLY A 18 19.40 9.00 -43.40
C GLY A 18 19.40 9.73 -42.04
N VAL A 19 20.39 9.47 -41.18
CA VAL A 19 20.55 10.15 -39.86
C VAL A 19 20.55 11.68 -39.97
N ARG A 20 20.99 12.24 -41.10
CA ARG A 20 21.08 13.68 -41.31
C ARG A 20 19.72 14.41 -41.17
N ALA A 21 18.64 13.83 -41.67
CA ALA A 21 17.31 14.47 -41.56
C ALA A 21 16.84 14.53 -40.10
N TYR A 22 17.22 13.56 -39.28
CA TYR A 22 16.96 13.56 -37.83
C TYR A 22 17.76 14.63 -37.10
N GLU A 23 19.04 14.81 -37.48
CA GLU A 23 19.88 15.88 -36.94
C GLU A 23 19.36 17.28 -37.34
N ASP A 24 18.95 17.43 -38.59
CA ASP A 24 18.36 18.69 -39.09
C ASP A 24 17.08 19.02 -38.30
N LEU A 25 16.20 18.03 -38.06
CA LEU A 25 15.00 18.23 -37.25
C LEU A 25 15.35 18.63 -35.82
N TYR A 26 16.30 17.94 -35.19
CA TYR A 26 16.78 18.29 -33.86
C TYR A 26 17.28 19.75 -33.77
N HIS A 27 18.12 20.19 -34.70
CA HIS A 27 18.64 21.56 -34.70
C HIS A 27 17.54 22.60 -34.90
N ILE A 28 16.55 22.31 -35.73
CA ILE A 28 15.41 23.22 -35.91
C ILE A 28 14.53 23.26 -34.67
N CYS A 29 14.38 22.13 -33.97
CA CYS A 29 13.69 22.12 -32.68
C CYS A 29 14.41 23.02 -31.65
N LEU A 30 15.76 22.96 -31.57
CA LEU A 30 16.52 23.86 -30.69
C LEU A 30 16.35 25.33 -31.01
N GLU A 31 16.35 25.68 -32.29
CA GLU A 31 16.07 27.07 -32.70
C GLU A 31 14.63 27.49 -32.38
N THR A 32 13.66 26.59 -32.60
CA THR A 32 12.27 26.81 -32.25
C THR A 32 12.08 26.99 -30.74
N GLN A 33 12.84 26.30 -29.93
CA GLN A 33 12.76 26.36 -28.46
C GLN A 33 13.05 27.76 -27.91
N LYS A 34 13.84 28.58 -28.63
CA LYS A 34 14.13 29.96 -28.23
C LYS A 34 12.89 30.89 -28.31
N THR A 35 11.88 30.51 -29.09
CA THR A 35 10.69 31.34 -29.34
C THR A 35 9.39 30.65 -29.00
N ASP A 36 9.32 29.32 -29.11
CA ASP A 36 8.11 28.52 -28.90
C ASP A 36 8.51 27.16 -28.27
N ILE A 37 8.60 27.14 -26.95
CA ILE A 37 8.97 25.94 -26.19
C ILE A 37 7.95 24.81 -26.41
N PRO A 38 6.62 25.01 -26.29
CA PRO A 38 5.65 23.96 -26.51
C PRO A 38 5.76 23.30 -27.88
N LEU A 39 5.90 24.08 -28.95
CA LEU A 39 6.06 23.55 -30.29
C LEU A 39 7.36 22.75 -30.44
N SER A 40 8.47 23.27 -29.91
CA SER A 40 9.75 22.54 -29.91
C SER A 40 9.65 21.18 -29.20
N VAL A 41 9.09 21.15 -27.99
CA VAL A 41 8.94 19.93 -27.17
C VAL A 41 8.05 18.92 -27.89
N GLU A 42 6.95 19.35 -28.53
CA GLU A 42 6.10 18.47 -29.32
C GLU A 42 6.89 17.72 -30.41
N TYR A 43 7.76 18.43 -31.14
CA TYR A 43 8.53 17.81 -32.21
C TYR A 43 9.75 17.03 -31.72
N LEU A 44 10.36 17.43 -30.61
CA LEU A 44 11.40 16.64 -29.95
C LEU A 44 10.83 15.28 -29.48
N LYS A 45 9.62 15.24 -28.93
CA LYS A 45 8.96 13.98 -28.56
C LYS A 45 8.68 13.10 -29.79
N LYS A 46 8.12 13.67 -30.85
CA LYS A 46 7.92 12.94 -32.12
C LYS A 46 9.24 12.40 -32.67
N LEU A 47 10.31 13.16 -32.58
CA LEU A 47 11.64 12.75 -33.02
C LEU A 47 12.19 11.64 -32.13
N SER A 48 12.03 11.74 -30.80
CA SER A 48 12.41 10.71 -29.85
C SER A 48 11.72 9.37 -30.17
N ASP A 49 10.40 9.36 -30.37
CA ASP A 49 9.61 8.18 -30.71
C ASP A 49 10.10 7.52 -32.03
N ILE A 50 10.38 8.35 -33.04
CA ILE A 50 10.87 7.86 -34.35
C ILE A 50 12.27 7.23 -34.17
N ILE A 51 13.17 7.87 -33.44
CA ILE A 51 14.52 7.35 -33.19
C ILE A 51 14.44 6.03 -32.41
N GLU A 52 13.63 5.99 -31.37
CA GLU A 52 13.44 4.79 -30.54
C GLU A 52 12.95 3.58 -31.38
N ASN A 53 12.00 3.82 -32.29
CA ASN A 53 11.52 2.79 -33.22
C ASN A 53 12.54 2.43 -34.32
N ARG A 54 13.45 3.33 -34.68
CA ARG A 54 14.49 3.09 -35.72
C ARG A 54 15.71 2.35 -35.17
N ILE A 55 16.10 2.56 -33.92
CA ILE A 55 17.26 1.93 -33.28
C ILE A 55 17.29 0.40 -33.49
N PRO A 56 16.23 -0.37 -33.24
CA PRO A 56 16.21 -1.82 -33.45
C PRO A 56 16.34 -2.25 -34.93
N GLN A 57 16.07 -1.33 -35.86
CA GLN A 57 16.10 -1.58 -37.32
C GLN A 57 17.41 -1.08 -37.97
N SER A 58 18.37 -0.61 -37.18
CA SER A 58 19.66 -0.12 -37.69
C SER A 58 20.45 -1.23 -38.37
N GLU A 59 20.94 -1.00 -39.59
CA GLU A 59 21.67 -2.00 -40.37
C GLU A 59 23.18 -2.00 -40.09
N THR A 60 23.70 -0.90 -39.52
CA THR A 60 25.12 -0.73 -39.24
C THR A 60 25.38 -0.20 -37.82
N ASP A 61 26.49 -0.63 -37.22
CA ASP A 61 26.93 -0.13 -35.89
C ASP A 61 27.12 1.40 -35.88
N LYS A 62 27.51 1.99 -37.02
CA LYS A 62 27.69 3.43 -37.15
C LYS A 62 26.35 4.16 -37.05
N GLU A 63 25.34 3.67 -37.76
CA GLU A 63 23.98 4.20 -37.70
C GLU A 63 23.41 4.08 -36.28
N LEU A 64 23.51 2.89 -35.71
CA LEU A 64 23.07 2.60 -34.36
C LEU A 64 23.66 3.58 -33.33
N ARG A 65 24.99 3.76 -33.35
CA ARG A 65 25.67 4.71 -32.45
C ARG A 65 25.22 6.16 -32.68
N SER A 66 25.05 6.56 -33.93
CA SER A 66 24.63 7.93 -34.25
C SER A 66 23.20 8.20 -33.77
N LEU A 67 22.27 7.26 -33.98
CA LEU A 67 20.90 7.36 -33.51
C LEU A 67 20.82 7.37 -31.97
N PHE A 68 21.59 6.50 -31.33
CA PHE A 68 21.64 6.42 -29.86
C PHE A 68 22.15 7.74 -29.23
N MET A 69 23.22 8.31 -29.80
CA MET A 69 23.76 9.60 -29.34
C MET A 69 22.82 10.76 -29.64
N LEU A 70 22.13 10.73 -30.77
CA LEU A 70 21.12 11.73 -31.11
C LEU A 70 19.91 11.62 -30.19
N HIS A 71 19.44 10.40 -29.88
CA HIS A 71 18.34 10.16 -28.95
C HIS A 71 18.63 10.78 -27.57
N LYS A 72 19.85 10.53 -27.04
CA LYS A 72 20.30 11.17 -25.78
C LYS A 72 20.20 12.69 -25.84
N LYS A 73 20.63 13.33 -26.94
CA LYS A 73 20.55 14.79 -27.12
C LYS A 73 19.11 15.30 -27.21
N VAL A 74 18.25 14.55 -27.92
CA VAL A 74 16.82 14.89 -28.07
C VAL A 74 16.12 14.84 -26.72
N LEU A 75 16.35 13.77 -25.94
CA LEU A 75 15.79 13.65 -24.59
C LEU A 75 16.29 14.77 -23.68
N LEU A 76 17.59 15.09 -23.69
CA LEU A 76 18.15 16.18 -22.89
C LEU A 76 17.49 17.53 -23.23
N ALA A 77 17.29 17.81 -24.51
CA ALA A 77 16.68 19.07 -24.94
C ALA A 77 15.22 19.20 -24.50
N ALA A 78 14.49 18.08 -24.42
CA ALA A 78 13.09 18.05 -23.98
C ALA A 78 12.94 17.98 -22.45
N ALA A 79 13.87 17.32 -21.76
CA ALA A 79 13.79 16.96 -20.34
C ALA A 79 13.47 18.12 -19.37
N PRO A 80 13.94 19.37 -19.57
CA PRO A 80 13.56 20.48 -18.69
C PRO A 80 12.06 20.81 -18.74
N PHE A 81 11.37 20.42 -19.80
CA PHE A 81 9.99 20.82 -20.10
C PHE A 81 9.00 19.66 -20.15
N ASP A 82 9.48 18.43 -20.41
CA ASP A 82 8.69 17.21 -20.53
C ASP A 82 9.14 16.18 -19.51
N PHE A 83 8.21 15.76 -18.65
CA PHE A 83 8.52 14.87 -17.53
C PHE A 83 8.92 13.45 -17.98
N GLU A 84 8.32 12.92 -19.07
CA GLU A 84 8.72 11.63 -19.60
C GLU A 84 10.15 11.64 -20.17
N SER A 85 10.49 12.67 -20.94
CA SER A 85 11.85 12.87 -21.45
C SER A 85 12.86 13.01 -20.30
N TYR A 86 12.46 13.67 -19.20
CA TYR A 86 13.27 13.74 -17.98
C TYR A 86 13.51 12.37 -17.37
N LEU A 87 12.46 11.57 -17.19
CA LEU A 87 12.57 10.21 -16.61
C LEU A 87 13.47 9.29 -17.45
N LEU A 88 13.39 9.40 -18.78
CA LEU A 88 14.22 8.62 -19.69
C LEU A 88 15.68 9.10 -19.69
N TYR A 89 15.91 10.40 -19.54
CA TYR A 89 17.25 10.99 -19.59
C TYR A 89 18.00 10.88 -18.26
N VAL A 90 17.34 11.17 -17.14
CA VAL A 90 18.00 11.28 -15.83
C VAL A 90 18.68 9.98 -15.39
N GLU A 91 18.18 8.85 -15.84
CA GLU A 91 18.74 7.50 -15.61
C GLU A 91 19.49 6.94 -16.84
N TRP A 92 19.85 7.77 -17.81
CA TRP A 92 20.40 7.28 -19.10
C TRP A 92 21.61 6.37 -18.93
N GLU A 93 22.56 6.73 -18.08
CA GLU A 93 23.82 5.99 -17.86
C GLU A 93 23.67 4.79 -16.91
N ARG A 94 22.52 4.61 -16.26
CA ARG A 94 22.31 3.49 -15.35
C ARG A 94 22.08 2.19 -16.12
N GLU A 95 22.51 1.08 -15.53
CA GLU A 95 22.23 -0.26 -16.09
C GLU A 95 20.72 -0.49 -16.23
N PRO A 96 20.27 -1.21 -17.29
CA PRO A 96 18.84 -1.37 -17.60
C PRO A 96 18.01 -1.95 -16.45
N ASP A 97 18.54 -2.89 -15.67
CA ASP A 97 17.89 -3.53 -14.52
C ASP A 97 17.82 -2.62 -13.29
N LYS A 98 18.65 -1.57 -13.26
CA LYS A 98 18.67 -0.55 -12.19
C LYS A 98 17.82 0.68 -12.51
N LYS A 99 17.36 0.82 -13.75
CA LYS A 99 16.49 1.94 -14.13
C LYS A 99 15.10 1.77 -13.51
N PHE A 100 14.58 2.85 -12.94
CA PHE A 100 13.25 2.85 -12.36
C PHE A 100 12.17 2.89 -13.43
N TYR A 101 12.23 3.89 -14.33
CA TYR A 101 11.12 4.19 -15.23
C TYR A 101 11.02 3.23 -16.42
N VAL A 102 12.13 2.93 -17.08
CA VAL A 102 12.13 2.14 -18.33
C VAL A 102 11.36 0.82 -18.22
N PRO A 103 11.56 -0.03 -17.18
CA PRO A 103 10.80 -1.28 -17.05
C PRO A 103 9.30 -1.07 -16.77
N ARG A 104 8.90 0.10 -16.26
CA ARG A 104 7.54 0.44 -15.82
C ARG A 104 6.81 1.37 -16.78
N ARG A 105 7.48 1.79 -17.86
CA ARG A 105 7.01 2.85 -18.75
C ARG A 105 5.60 2.62 -19.27
N GLU A 106 5.32 1.43 -19.78
CA GLU A 106 4.02 1.11 -20.36
C GLU A 106 2.86 1.35 -19.39
N VAL A 107 3.00 0.86 -18.17
CA VAL A 107 1.97 0.97 -17.12
C VAL A 107 1.89 2.39 -16.54
N MET A 108 3.05 3.04 -16.35
CA MET A 108 3.12 4.37 -15.70
C MET A 108 2.93 5.54 -16.66
N HIS A 109 2.99 5.32 -17.97
CA HIS A 109 2.85 6.40 -18.96
C HIS A 109 1.60 7.29 -18.77
N PRO A 110 0.38 6.73 -18.53
CA PRO A 110 -0.81 7.56 -18.28
C PRO A 110 -0.69 8.44 -17.03
N VAL A 111 0.02 7.94 -16.00
CA VAL A 111 0.29 8.68 -14.76
C VAL A 111 1.27 9.82 -15.03
N VAL A 112 2.36 9.55 -15.76
CA VAL A 112 3.39 10.52 -16.16
C VAL A 112 2.77 11.64 -16.99
N GLN A 113 1.88 11.32 -17.93
CA GLN A 113 1.15 12.34 -18.72
C GLN A 113 0.24 13.19 -17.83
N ALA A 114 -0.47 12.61 -16.84
CA ALA A 114 -1.30 13.37 -15.93
C ALA A 114 -0.47 14.26 -14.97
N MET A 115 0.72 13.83 -14.57
CA MET A 115 1.67 14.66 -13.83
C MET A 115 2.18 15.84 -14.69
N GLN A 116 2.42 15.61 -15.98
CA GLN A 116 2.72 16.68 -16.93
C GLN A 116 1.56 17.68 -17.03
N ASP A 117 0.31 17.18 -17.11
CA ASP A 117 -0.89 18.02 -17.20
C ASP A 117 -1.07 18.94 -15.98
N LEU A 118 -0.65 18.50 -14.77
CA LEU A 118 -0.61 19.37 -13.59
C LEU A 118 0.35 20.56 -13.78
N ILE A 119 1.53 20.30 -14.31
CA ILE A 119 2.56 21.35 -14.47
C ILE A 119 2.24 22.28 -15.62
N ASP A 120 1.56 21.79 -16.64
CA ASP A 120 1.12 22.58 -17.81
C ASP A 120 -0.22 23.31 -17.57
N ASP A 121 -0.68 23.35 -16.31
CA ASP A 121 -1.91 24.06 -15.90
C ASP A 121 -3.21 23.53 -16.54
N ARG A 122 -3.20 22.25 -16.98
CA ARG A 122 -4.40 21.57 -17.46
C ARG A 122 -5.21 20.93 -16.33
N LEU A 123 -4.54 20.57 -15.24
CA LEU A 123 -5.15 20.02 -14.02
C LEU A 123 -4.80 20.88 -12.81
N ASP A 124 -5.67 20.86 -11.79
CA ASP A 124 -5.44 21.43 -10.45
C ASP A 124 -5.27 20.35 -9.39
N LEU A 125 -5.90 19.19 -9.62
CA LEU A 125 -5.89 18.04 -8.71
C LEU A 125 -5.64 16.75 -9.50
N LEU A 126 -4.70 15.96 -9.03
CA LEU A 126 -4.45 14.60 -9.52
C LEU A 126 -4.44 13.63 -8.35
N THR A 127 -5.18 12.53 -8.45
CA THR A 127 -5.04 11.41 -7.52
C THR A 127 -4.59 10.16 -8.26
N ILE A 128 -3.71 9.39 -7.64
CA ILE A 128 -3.14 8.17 -8.20
C ILE A 128 -3.26 7.07 -7.16
N SER A 129 -4.02 6.04 -7.47
CA SER A 129 -4.20 4.87 -6.62
C SER A 129 -3.53 3.66 -7.26
N MET A 130 -2.54 3.09 -6.57
CA MET A 130 -1.77 1.93 -7.03
C MET A 130 -1.49 0.98 -5.86
N PRO A 131 -1.30 -0.33 -6.11
CA PRO A 131 -0.93 -1.30 -5.07
C PRO A 131 0.37 -0.94 -4.35
N PRO A 132 0.58 -1.48 -3.13
CA PRO A 132 1.85 -1.35 -2.42
C PRO A 132 3.02 -1.91 -3.23
N GLY A 133 4.20 -1.29 -3.12
CA GLY A 133 5.45 -1.78 -3.74
C GLY A 133 5.58 -1.58 -5.26
N THR A 134 4.57 -1.06 -5.95
CA THR A 134 4.58 -0.90 -7.42
C THR A 134 5.42 0.27 -7.93
N GLY A 135 5.99 1.10 -7.03
CA GLY A 135 6.87 2.22 -7.36
C GLY A 135 6.20 3.60 -7.36
N LYS A 136 4.98 3.71 -6.82
CA LYS A 136 4.22 4.96 -6.79
C LYS A 136 4.98 6.12 -6.12
N SER A 137 5.53 5.89 -4.92
CA SER A 137 6.28 6.91 -4.16
C SER A 137 7.62 7.27 -4.84
N THR A 138 8.28 6.28 -5.47
CA THR A 138 9.51 6.52 -6.24
C THR A 138 9.24 7.44 -7.44
N LEU A 139 8.15 7.22 -8.17
CA LEU A 139 7.73 8.12 -9.25
C LEU A 139 7.50 9.55 -8.74
N GLY A 140 6.90 9.68 -7.55
CA GLY A 140 6.71 10.97 -6.87
C GLY A 140 8.03 11.67 -6.53
N ILE A 141 9.06 10.94 -6.10
CA ILE A 141 10.42 11.47 -5.86
C ILE A 141 11.03 12.04 -7.14
N PHE A 142 10.95 11.30 -8.26
CA PHE A 142 11.39 11.82 -9.56
C PHE A 142 10.59 13.06 -9.99
N PHE A 143 9.28 13.06 -9.77
CA PHE A 143 8.44 14.20 -10.08
C PHE A 143 8.82 15.44 -9.29
N LEU A 144 9.02 15.30 -7.97
CA LEU A 144 9.46 16.40 -7.11
C LEU A 144 10.83 16.94 -7.54
N SER A 145 11.79 16.06 -7.85
CA SER A 145 13.13 16.49 -8.30
C SER A 145 13.09 17.27 -9.63
N TRP A 146 12.21 16.87 -10.55
CA TRP A 146 11.98 17.56 -11.81
C TRP A 146 11.32 18.92 -11.62
N VAL A 147 10.25 18.98 -10.80
CA VAL A 147 9.55 20.24 -10.50
C VAL A 147 10.47 21.24 -9.84
N MET A 148 11.30 20.81 -8.89
CA MET A 148 12.29 21.68 -8.24
C MET A 148 13.34 22.21 -9.20
N GLY A 149 13.84 21.38 -10.12
CA GLY A 149 14.79 21.83 -11.15
C GLY A 149 14.19 22.85 -12.11
N ARG A 150 12.94 22.64 -12.51
CA ARG A 150 12.21 23.54 -13.41
C ARG A 150 11.78 24.85 -12.73
N PHE A 151 11.48 24.81 -11.44
CA PHE A 151 10.97 25.95 -10.66
C PHE A 151 11.75 26.15 -9.35
N PRO A 152 13.05 26.43 -9.40
CA PRO A 152 13.92 26.42 -8.22
C PRO A 152 13.60 27.48 -7.18
N ASP A 153 12.88 28.55 -7.57
CA ASP A 153 12.44 29.64 -6.67
C ASP A 153 11.03 29.44 -6.09
N SER A 154 10.31 28.40 -6.52
CA SER A 154 8.97 28.06 -6.01
C SER A 154 9.03 27.07 -4.83
N GLN A 155 7.97 27.04 -4.02
CA GLN A 155 7.89 26.22 -2.82
C GLN A 155 6.95 25.03 -3.04
N SER A 156 7.43 23.82 -2.79
CA SER A 156 6.67 22.59 -2.79
C SER A 156 6.64 21.96 -1.38
N LEU A 157 5.53 21.34 -1.04
CA LEU A 157 5.32 20.66 0.22
C LEU A 157 5.01 19.18 -0.04
N ALA A 158 5.83 18.28 0.48
CA ALA A 158 5.60 16.84 0.46
C ALA A 158 5.16 16.36 1.84
N SER A 159 4.08 15.59 1.92
CA SER A 159 3.51 15.09 3.17
C SER A 159 3.12 13.63 3.08
N ALA A 160 3.18 12.92 4.20
CA ALA A 160 2.74 11.54 4.37
C ALA A 160 2.23 11.33 5.79
N HIS A 161 1.69 10.13 6.10
CA HIS A 161 1.23 9.81 7.45
C HIS A 161 2.37 9.77 8.50
N SER A 162 3.61 9.54 8.11
CA SER A 162 4.74 9.37 9.05
C SER A 162 5.99 10.13 8.64
N GLY A 163 6.83 10.47 9.64
CA GLY A 163 8.14 11.07 9.41
C GLY A 163 9.13 10.15 8.70
N MET A 164 8.96 8.83 8.79
CA MET A 164 9.79 7.88 8.03
C MET A 164 9.58 8.03 6.53
N LEU A 165 8.32 8.16 6.08
CA LEU A 165 8.00 8.34 4.67
C LEU A 165 8.43 9.72 4.16
N THR A 166 8.19 10.79 4.91
CA THR A 166 8.63 12.13 4.50
C THR A 166 10.14 12.22 4.41
N ARG A 167 10.84 11.53 5.31
CA ARG A 167 12.30 11.40 5.26
C ARG A 167 12.76 10.71 3.97
N SER A 168 12.06 9.67 3.52
CA SER A 168 12.42 8.99 2.26
C SER A 168 12.22 9.89 1.04
N PHE A 169 11.26 10.82 1.05
CA PHE A 169 11.13 11.82 -0.02
C PHE A 169 12.28 12.80 -0.02
N TYR A 170 12.64 13.33 1.15
CA TYR A 170 13.80 14.20 1.27
C TYR A 170 15.08 13.52 0.79
N ASP A 171 15.38 12.32 1.31
CA ASP A 171 16.60 11.59 0.98
C ASP A 171 16.62 11.19 -0.52
N GLY A 172 15.49 10.76 -1.08
CA GLY A 172 15.39 10.38 -2.49
C GLY A 172 15.55 11.57 -3.44
N VAL A 173 14.92 12.70 -3.17
CA VAL A 173 15.11 13.93 -3.96
C VAL A 173 16.54 14.44 -3.82
N TYR A 174 17.09 14.44 -2.61
CA TYR A 174 18.47 14.82 -2.36
C TYR A 174 19.44 13.95 -3.16
N GLN A 175 19.23 12.63 -3.18
CA GLN A 175 20.05 11.69 -3.94
C GLN A 175 19.99 11.99 -5.44
N ILE A 176 18.81 12.15 -6.04
CA ILE A 176 18.69 12.44 -7.49
C ILE A 176 19.45 13.72 -7.86
N ILE A 177 19.44 14.74 -7.00
CA ILE A 177 20.07 16.03 -7.28
C ILE A 177 21.60 15.95 -7.11
N THR A 178 22.11 15.12 -6.20
CA THR A 178 23.54 15.15 -5.79
C THR A 178 24.36 13.97 -6.29
N ASP A 179 23.72 12.85 -6.59
CA ASP A 179 24.41 11.63 -7.03
C ASP A 179 24.68 11.70 -8.54
N SER A 180 25.94 11.49 -8.92
CA SER A 180 26.40 11.52 -10.32
C SER A 180 25.86 10.38 -11.19
N GLU A 181 25.28 9.32 -10.58
CA GLU A 181 24.57 8.29 -11.35
C GLU A 181 23.30 8.82 -12.01
N TYR A 182 22.75 9.92 -11.49
CA TYR A 182 21.64 10.65 -12.08
C TYR A 182 22.13 11.88 -12.82
N LEU A 183 21.70 12.06 -14.08
CA LEU A 183 22.13 13.17 -14.92
C LEU A 183 21.28 14.45 -14.66
N TRP A 184 20.87 14.67 -13.42
CA TRP A 184 20.02 15.81 -13.06
C TRP A 184 20.67 17.16 -13.36
N ALA A 185 21.96 17.29 -13.08
CA ALA A 185 22.74 18.50 -13.32
C ALA A 185 22.87 18.85 -14.83
N ASP A 186 22.81 17.85 -15.71
CA ASP A 186 22.81 18.06 -17.15
C ASP A 186 21.50 18.67 -17.61
N VAL A 187 20.37 18.24 -17.01
CA VAL A 187 19.04 18.76 -17.32
C VAL A 187 18.86 20.19 -16.80
N PHE A 188 19.42 20.49 -15.63
CA PHE A 188 19.30 21.79 -14.95
C PHE A 188 20.65 22.41 -14.60
N PRO A 189 21.51 22.72 -15.61
CA PRO A 189 22.91 23.13 -15.38
C PRO A 189 23.06 24.46 -14.64
N GLY A 190 22.03 25.30 -14.66
CA GLY A 190 22.00 26.59 -13.95
C GLY A 190 21.51 26.51 -12.52
N VAL A 191 20.97 25.36 -12.10
CA VAL A 191 20.34 25.19 -10.78
C VAL A 191 21.29 24.49 -9.84
N LYS A 192 21.62 25.15 -8.72
CA LYS A 192 22.52 24.61 -7.70
C LYS A 192 21.81 24.50 -6.37
N MET A 193 22.17 23.51 -5.58
CA MET A 193 21.75 23.39 -4.19
C MET A 193 22.34 24.55 -3.39
N ALA A 194 21.48 25.39 -2.78
CA ALA A 194 21.88 26.53 -1.99
C ALA A 194 21.99 26.21 -0.50
N ALA A 195 21.05 25.39 0.02
CA ALA A 195 21.03 24.94 1.40
C ALA A 195 20.25 23.63 1.52
N THR A 196 20.58 22.86 2.54
CA THR A 196 19.81 21.67 2.94
C THR A 196 19.84 21.53 4.45
N ASN A 197 18.75 21.01 5.01
CA ASN A 197 18.64 20.70 6.43
C ASN A 197 17.97 19.34 6.60
N SER A 198 18.79 18.34 6.88
CA SER A 198 18.32 16.96 7.01
C SER A 198 17.43 16.74 8.26
N LYS A 199 17.60 17.53 9.32
CA LYS A 199 16.75 17.45 10.53
C LYS A 199 15.35 18.01 10.26
N GLU A 200 15.28 19.09 9.48
CA GLU A 200 14.04 19.75 9.11
C GLU A 200 13.49 19.26 7.75
N GLU A 201 14.17 18.29 7.12
CA GLU A 201 13.81 17.72 5.82
C GLU A 201 13.50 18.78 4.75
N THR A 202 14.40 19.76 4.61
CA THR A 202 14.24 20.88 3.68
C THR A 202 15.40 20.99 2.71
N ILE A 203 15.10 21.37 1.47
CA ILE A 203 16.08 21.65 0.40
C ILE A 203 15.76 23.00 -0.20
N ASP A 204 16.78 23.85 -0.33
CA ASP A 204 16.74 25.10 -1.07
C ASP A 204 17.63 25.00 -2.31
N LEU A 205 17.05 25.33 -3.46
CA LEU A 205 17.77 25.48 -4.72
C LEU A 205 17.96 26.96 -5.07
N HIS A 206 18.96 27.26 -5.92
CA HIS A 206 19.29 28.57 -6.42
C HIS A 206 19.77 29.55 -5.33
N LYS A 207 18.99 29.78 -4.30
CA LYS A 207 19.31 30.61 -3.13
C LYS A 207 18.54 30.10 -1.91
N LYS A 208 18.96 30.51 -0.72
CA LYS A 208 18.22 30.22 0.49
C LYS A 208 16.92 31.05 0.53
N HIS A 209 15.80 30.37 0.73
CA HIS A 209 14.47 30.96 0.80
C HIS A 209 13.97 31.05 2.25
N ARG A 210 13.00 31.93 2.51
CA ARG A 210 12.27 31.95 3.79
C ARG A 210 11.46 30.67 3.99
N PHE A 211 10.84 30.17 2.92
CA PHE A 211 10.19 28.87 2.84
C PHE A 211 10.94 28.07 1.77
N SER A 212 11.46 26.94 2.12
CA SER A 212 12.36 26.15 1.27
C SER A 212 11.70 25.72 -0.04
N THR A 213 12.51 25.49 -1.08
CA THR A 213 12.05 24.98 -2.37
C THR A 213 11.30 23.64 -2.22
N LEU A 214 11.80 22.76 -1.32
CA LEU A 214 11.07 21.57 -0.86
C LEU A 214 11.06 21.54 0.66
N THR A 215 9.89 21.25 1.22
CA THR A 215 9.71 20.90 2.64
C THR A 215 8.99 19.55 2.70
N CYS A 216 9.54 18.59 3.45
CA CYS A 216 8.90 17.31 3.72
C CYS A 216 8.43 17.27 5.18
N ARG A 217 7.15 16.97 5.43
CA ARG A 217 6.55 16.97 6.78
C ARG A 217 5.43 15.96 6.89
N ALA A 218 5.43 15.17 7.96
CA ALA A 218 4.28 14.33 8.27
C ALA A 218 3.03 15.17 8.55
N ILE A 219 1.86 14.66 8.17
CA ILE A 219 0.58 15.39 8.29
C ILE A 219 0.28 15.78 9.74
N ASN A 220 0.72 14.97 10.72
CA ASN A 220 0.52 15.24 12.16
C ASN A 220 1.62 16.10 12.79
N ALA A 221 2.63 16.54 12.01
CA ALA A 221 3.67 17.44 12.51
C ALA A 221 3.22 18.90 12.45
N SER A 222 3.87 19.77 13.24
CA SER A 222 3.56 21.19 13.20
C SER A 222 3.94 21.81 11.86
N LEU A 223 2.93 22.22 11.08
CA LEU A 223 3.08 22.93 9.80
C LEU A 223 2.94 24.45 9.95
N THR A 224 2.44 24.91 11.10
CA THR A 224 2.09 26.33 11.33
C THR A 224 3.33 27.21 11.33
N GLY A 225 3.39 28.18 10.40
CA GLY A 225 4.49 29.13 10.25
C GLY A 225 5.78 28.57 9.63
N ALA A 226 5.89 27.24 9.47
CA ALA A 226 7.11 26.59 9.00
C ALA A 226 7.14 26.40 7.47
N THR A 227 6.00 26.35 6.81
CA THR A 227 5.94 26.03 5.38
C THR A 227 4.84 26.77 4.64
N ARG A 228 5.02 26.92 3.33
CA ARG A 228 4.09 27.48 2.36
C ARG A 228 4.27 26.71 1.07
N CYS A 229 3.18 26.50 0.33
CA CYS A 229 3.20 25.81 -0.93
C CYS A 229 2.62 26.70 -2.03
N ASP A 230 3.42 27.09 -3.02
CA ASP A 230 2.97 27.84 -4.18
C ASP A 230 3.14 27.09 -5.51
N LYS A 231 3.74 25.88 -5.47
CA LYS A 231 3.89 25.07 -6.68
C LYS A 231 3.17 23.74 -6.58
N ILE A 232 3.65 22.80 -5.77
CA ILE A 232 3.07 21.46 -5.64
C ILE A 232 2.84 21.12 -4.17
N LEU A 233 1.61 20.78 -3.82
CA LEU A 233 1.24 20.03 -2.64
C LEU A 233 1.22 18.55 -3.04
N TYR A 234 2.21 17.79 -2.56
CA TYR A 234 2.38 16.36 -2.77
C TYR A 234 2.01 15.60 -1.51
N ALA A 235 1.05 14.72 -1.59
CA ALA A 235 0.59 13.90 -0.47
C ALA A 235 0.69 12.41 -0.83
N ASP A 236 1.42 11.63 -0.03
CA ASP A 236 1.61 10.20 -0.26
C ASP A 236 1.18 9.39 0.96
N ASP A 237 0.30 8.42 0.75
CA ASP A 237 -0.21 7.51 1.78
C ASP A 237 -0.53 8.23 3.10
N LEU A 238 -1.47 9.21 3.06
CA LEU A 238 -1.86 9.97 4.27
C LEU A 238 -2.56 9.10 5.30
N CYS A 239 -3.25 8.03 4.88
CA CYS A 239 -3.82 7.01 5.76
C CYS A 239 -2.75 5.98 6.11
N SER A 240 -2.54 5.75 7.40
CA SER A 240 -1.45 4.89 7.90
C SER A 240 -1.68 3.39 7.71
N GLY A 241 -2.91 2.97 7.38
CA GLY A 241 -3.24 1.57 7.18
C GLY A 241 -4.69 1.23 7.56
N ILE A 242 -4.96 -0.08 7.62
CA ILE A 242 -6.30 -0.62 7.84
C ILE A 242 -6.90 -0.20 9.19
N GLU A 243 -6.10 -0.12 10.26
CA GLU A 243 -6.60 0.30 11.58
C GLU A 243 -7.19 1.72 11.60
N GLU A 244 -6.58 2.64 10.85
CA GLU A 244 -7.09 4.00 10.69
C GLU A 244 -8.30 4.02 9.76
N ALA A 245 -8.23 3.25 8.68
CA ALA A 245 -9.26 3.17 7.65
C ALA A 245 -10.59 2.59 8.15
N MET A 246 -10.54 1.72 9.15
CA MET A 246 -11.72 1.11 9.75
C MET A 246 -12.44 2.01 10.77
N SER A 247 -11.80 3.06 11.24
CA SER A 247 -12.38 4.00 12.19
C SER A 247 -12.84 5.26 11.47
N LYS A 248 -14.16 5.44 11.35
CA LYS A 248 -14.74 6.67 10.79
C LYS A 248 -14.24 7.92 11.51
N GLU A 249 -14.13 7.85 12.84
CA GLU A 249 -13.62 8.99 13.65
C GLU A 249 -12.17 9.33 13.29
N ARG A 250 -11.31 8.32 13.08
CA ARG A 250 -9.91 8.54 12.67
C ARG A 250 -9.84 9.12 11.25
N LEU A 251 -10.65 8.62 10.31
CA LEU A 251 -10.73 9.16 8.96
C LEU A 251 -11.27 10.61 8.94
N ASP A 252 -12.22 10.95 9.84
CA ASP A 252 -12.72 12.32 10.00
C ASP A 252 -11.63 13.25 10.57
N LYS A 253 -10.83 12.78 11.52
CA LYS A 253 -9.65 13.51 12.04
C LYS A 253 -8.59 13.69 10.96
N LEU A 254 -8.29 12.65 10.18
CA LEU A 254 -7.35 12.72 9.06
C LEU A 254 -7.81 13.74 8.00
N TRP A 255 -9.10 13.71 7.64
CA TRP A 255 -9.68 14.70 6.73
C TRP A 255 -9.59 16.12 7.27
N SER A 256 -9.83 16.31 8.56
CA SER A 256 -9.69 17.59 9.22
C SER A 256 -8.24 18.10 9.22
N ALA A 257 -7.28 17.21 9.50
CA ALA A 257 -5.85 17.54 9.43
C ALA A 257 -5.43 17.88 7.99
N TYR A 258 -5.87 17.10 7.01
CA TYR A 258 -5.62 17.40 5.61
C TYR A 258 -6.17 18.78 5.21
N THR A 259 -7.42 19.09 5.52
CA THR A 259 -8.07 20.34 5.10
C THR A 259 -7.54 21.57 5.84
N ASN A 260 -7.38 21.47 7.16
CA ASN A 260 -7.04 22.62 8.01
C ASN A 260 -5.52 22.86 8.09
N ASP A 261 -4.71 21.80 8.10
CA ASP A 261 -3.27 21.95 8.31
C ASP A 261 -2.47 21.84 7.02
N LEU A 262 -2.79 20.89 6.13
CA LEU A 262 -2.03 20.64 4.92
C LEU A 262 -2.52 21.52 3.76
N LYS A 263 -3.79 21.41 3.38
CA LYS A 263 -4.39 22.15 2.25
C LYS A 263 -4.37 23.66 2.46
N SER A 264 -4.52 24.12 3.70
CA SER A 264 -4.44 25.54 4.06
C SER A 264 -3.05 26.18 3.81
N ARG A 265 -1.99 25.38 3.59
CA ARG A 265 -0.65 25.88 3.20
C ARG A 265 -0.53 26.17 1.72
N LYS A 266 -1.46 25.64 0.92
CA LYS A 266 -1.49 25.81 -0.52
C LYS A 266 -1.94 27.23 -0.89
N LYS A 267 -1.17 27.90 -1.73
CA LYS A 267 -1.57 29.18 -2.33
C LYS A 267 -2.50 28.94 -3.51
N GLU A 268 -3.21 29.99 -3.88
CA GLU A 268 -3.94 30.05 -5.15
C GLU A 268 -2.99 29.76 -6.33
N GLY A 269 -3.43 28.92 -7.27
CA GLY A 269 -2.64 28.46 -8.42
C GLY A 269 -1.69 27.29 -8.16
N ALA A 270 -1.37 26.97 -6.90
CA ALA A 270 -0.60 25.77 -6.59
C ALA A 270 -1.41 24.50 -6.93
N LYS A 271 -0.71 23.48 -7.44
CA LYS A 271 -1.32 22.20 -7.83
C LYS A 271 -1.28 21.20 -6.69
N GLU A 272 -2.11 20.18 -6.79
CA GLU A 272 -2.25 19.18 -5.74
C GLU A 272 -2.22 17.79 -6.35
N ILE A 273 -1.39 16.90 -5.76
CA ILE A 273 -1.27 15.51 -6.15
C ILE A 273 -1.35 14.62 -4.91
N HIS A 274 -2.21 13.61 -4.96
CA HIS A 274 -2.33 12.58 -3.96
C HIS A 274 -1.96 11.23 -4.56
N ILE A 275 -1.03 10.55 -3.94
CA ILE A 275 -0.64 9.19 -4.32
C ILE A 275 -0.93 8.30 -3.13
N ALA A 276 -1.70 7.23 -3.29
CA ALA A 276 -1.99 6.34 -2.18
C ALA A 276 -2.37 4.93 -2.62
N THR A 277 -2.25 4.02 -1.68
CA THR A 277 -3.03 2.80 -1.66
C THR A 277 -4.40 3.12 -1.06
N ARG A 278 -5.47 2.61 -1.66
CA ARG A 278 -6.82 2.83 -1.15
C ARG A 278 -7.09 1.92 0.04
N TRP A 279 -7.76 2.45 1.04
CA TRP A 279 -8.09 1.69 2.24
C TRP A 279 -9.60 1.71 2.55
N SER A 280 -10.26 2.81 2.22
CA SER A 280 -11.67 3.04 2.50
C SER A 280 -12.29 3.96 1.45
N VAL A 281 -13.59 3.85 1.22
CA VAL A 281 -14.34 4.83 0.43
C VAL A 281 -14.35 6.22 1.10
N HIS A 282 -14.07 6.28 2.40
CA HIS A 282 -14.02 7.51 3.20
C HIS A 282 -12.59 8.01 3.44
N ASP A 283 -11.56 7.42 2.83
CA ASP A 283 -10.19 7.94 2.87
C ASP A 283 -10.10 9.29 2.15
N VAL A 284 -8.94 9.96 2.24
CA VAL A 284 -8.77 11.29 1.66
C VAL A 284 -9.06 11.31 0.16
N ILE A 285 -8.59 10.30 -0.60
CA ILE A 285 -8.83 10.19 -2.04
C ILE A 285 -10.32 9.97 -2.34
N GLY A 286 -11.02 9.10 -1.60
CA GLY A 286 -12.46 8.88 -1.79
C GLY A 286 -13.29 10.12 -1.53
N ARG A 287 -12.93 10.92 -0.52
CA ARG A 287 -13.60 12.21 -0.25
C ARG A 287 -13.31 13.24 -1.33
N LEU A 288 -12.07 13.29 -1.85
CA LEU A 288 -11.72 14.15 -2.99
C LEU A 288 -12.46 13.74 -4.25
N GLU A 289 -12.59 12.45 -4.51
CA GLU A 289 -13.36 11.92 -5.65
C GLU A 289 -14.83 12.31 -5.56
N ASN A 290 -15.46 12.15 -4.39
CA ASN A 290 -16.83 12.60 -4.15
C ASN A 290 -17.01 14.11 -4.33
N GLN A 291 -16.01 14.91 -3.94
CA GLN A 291 -16.08 16.37 -4.02
C GLN A 291 -15.77 16.91 -5.42
N TYR A 292 -14.82 16.30 -6.13
CA TYR A 292 -14.25 16.82 -7.38
C TYR A 292 -14.42 15.91 -8.59
N GLY A 293 -15.07 14.76 -8.48
CA GLY A 293 -15.19 13.77 -9.57
C GLY A 293 -15.85 14.29 -10.85
N GLY A 294 -16.67 15.36 -10.75
CA GLY A 294 -17.24 16.06 -11.91
C GLY A 294 -16.42 17.24 -12.44
N ASN A 295 -15.27 17.57 -11.85
CA ASN A 295 -14.46 18.72 -12.23
C ASN A 295 -13.47 18.32 -13.33
N SER A 296 -13.53 18.99 -14.50
CA SER A 296 -12.62 18.72 -15.63
C SER A 296 -11.14 19.01 -15.34
N ARG A 297 -10.83 19.78 -14.28
CA ARG A 297 -9.46 20.06 -13.84
C ARG A 297 -9.00 19.13 -12.70
N ALA A 298 -9.81 18.10 -12.36
CA ALA A 298 -9.44 17.04 -11.44
C ALA A 298 -9.38 15.69 -12.18
N LYS A 299 -8.33 14.93 -11.95
CA LYS A 299 -8.15 13.61 -12.58
C LYS A 299 -7.87 12.53 -11.51
N PHE A 300 -8.57 11.42 -11.61
CA PHE A 300 -8.49 10.29 -10.71
C PHE A 300 -8.02 9.07 -11.50
N ILE A 301 -6.84 8.56 -11.18
CA ILE A 301 -6.23 7.40 -11.84
C ILE A 301 -6.20 6.24 -10.86
N VAL A 302 -6.74 5.12 -11.28
CA VAL A 302 -6.68 3.85 -10.55
C VAL A 302 -5.97 2.83 -11.42
N LEU A 303 -4.87 2.27 -10.93
CA LEU A 303 -4.15 1.17 -11.56
C LEU A 303 -4.28 -0.06 -10.65
N PRO A 304 -5.19 -1.01 -10.97
CA PRO A 304 -5.38 -2.21 -10.17
C PRO A 304 -4.22 -3.21 -10.37
N ALA A 305 -4.02 -4.10 -9.40
CA ALA A 305 -3.01 -5.16 -9.47
C ALA A 305 -3.20 -6.09 -10.67
N LEU A 306 -4.45 -6.47 -10.92
CA LEU A 306 -4.83 -7.38 -12.00
C LEU A 306 -5.74 -6.64 -13.00
N ASP A 307 -5.58 -6.98 -14.27
CA ASP A 307 -6.45 -6.53 -15.35
C ASP A 307 -7.75 -7.35 -15.43
N ALA A 308 -8.55 -7.13 -16.48
CA ALA A 308 -9.82 -7.82 -16.72
C ALA A 308 -9.65 -9.32 -17.00
N ASP A 309 -8.49 -9.73 -17.51
CA ASP A 309 -8.16 -11.13 -17.84
C ASP A 309 -7.48 -11.83 -16.64
N GLY A 310 -7.29 -11.12 -15.53
CA GLY A 310 -6.64 -11.62 -14.32
C GLY A 310 -5.11 -11.66 -14.43
N GLU A 311 -4.52 -11.01 -15.42
CA GLU A 311 -3.08 -10.87 -15.54
C GLU A 311 -2.56 -9.68 -14.74
N SER A 312 -1.30 -9.75 -14.32
CA SER A 312 -0.68 -8.70 -13.53
C SER A 312 -0.36 -7.47 -14.38
N ASN A 313 -0.89 -6.32 -14.00
CA ASN A 313 -0.49 -5.03 -14.57
C ASN A 313 0.95 -4.62 -14.20
N PHE A 314 1.56 -5.26 -13.23
CA PHE A 314 2.85 -4.88 -12.67
C PHE A 314 3.93 -5.95 -12.84
N ASN A 315 3.78 -6.82 -13.82
CA ASN A 315 4.81 -7.80 -14.20
C ASN A 315 5.81 -7.17 -15.16
N TYR A 316 6.81 -6.50 -14.59
CA TYR A 316 7.80 -5.74 -15.34
C TYR A 316 8.97 -6.61 -15.83
N THR A 317 9.68 -6.11 -16.85
CA THR A 317 10.97 -6.70 -17.30
C THR A 317 11.99 -6.69 -16.13
N TYR A 318 13.02 -7.53 -16.25
CA TYR A 318 14.10 -7.71 -15.25
C TYR A 318 13.62 -8.20 -13.87
N GLY A 319 12.38 -8.71 -13.75
CA GLY A 319 11.85 -9.24 -12.49
C GLY A 319 11.66 -8.21 -11.37
N VAL A 320 11.58 -6.93 -11.70
CA VAL A 320 11.41 -5.84 -10.70
C VAL A 320 9.94 -5.56 -10.33
N GLY A 321 9.02 -6.36 -10.82
CA GLY A 321 7.57 -6.23 -10.61
C GLY A 321 6.98 -7.40 -9.85
N PHE A 322 5.67 -7.58 -9.99
CA PHE A 322 4.89 -8.60 -9.33
C PHE A 322 4.15 -9.49 -10.35
N SER A 323 4.33 -10.80 -10.22
CA SER A 323 3.64 -11.77 -11.07
C SER A 323 2.16 -11.91 -10.67
N ARG A 324 1.36 -12.51 -11.56
CA ARG A 324 -0.01 -12.94 -11.25
C ARG A 324 -0.06 -13.82 -10.00
N ASN A 325 0.84 -14.82 -9.89
CA ASN A 325 0.87 -15.74 -8.75
C ASN A 325 1.07 -15.02 -7.42
N TYR A 326 1.86 -13.94 -7.39
CA TYR A 326 2.02 -13.12 -6.19
C TYR A 326 0.68 -12.49 -5.75
N PHE A 327 -0.07 -11.94 -6.69
CA PHE A 327 -1.36 -11.32 -6.36
C PHE A 327 -2.44 -12.35 -6.03
N GLU A 328 -2.41 -13.54 -6.63
CA GLU A 328 -3.28 -14.65 -6.25
C GLU A 328 -2.99 -15.15 -4.84
N ASP A 329 -1.72 -15.25 -4.45
CA ASP A 329 -1.33 -15.58 -3.07
C ASP A 329 -1.82 -14.49 -2.08
N MET A 330 -1.66 -13.21 -2.42
CA MET A 330 -2.21 -12.13 -1.59
C MET A 330 -3.73 -12.20 -1.49
N ARG A 331 -4.42 -12.57 -2.56
CA ARG A 331 -5.88 -12.74 -2.56
C ARG A 331 -6.35 -13.86 -1.63
N ASN A 332 -5.59 -14.96 -1.58
CA ASN A 332 -5.90 -16.09 -0.72
C ASN A 332 -5.62 -15.79 0.77
N ASN A 333 -4.74 -14.85 1.07
CA ASN A 333 -4.35 -14.49 2.44
C ASN A 333 -5.14 -13.32 3.04
N LEU A 334 -5.96 -12.63 2.23
CA LEU A 334 -6.72 -11.45 2.65
C LEU A 334 -8.22 -11.70 2.48
N ASP A 335 -9.02 -11.02 3.29
CA ASP A 335 -10.45 -10.92 2.99
C ASP A 335 -10.68 -10.14 1.69
N GLU A 336 -11.79 -10.43 1.01
CA GLU A 336 -12.07 -9.85 -0.31
C GLU A 336 -12.12 -8.31 -0.29
N ALA A 337 -12.67 -7.71 0.76
CA ALA A 337 -12.74 -6.25 0.89
C ALA A 337 -11.35 -5.63 1.03
N SER A 338 -10.45 -6.27 1.82
CA SER A 338 -9.05 -5.85 1.94
C SER A 338 -8.31 -6.01 0.62
N PHE A 339 -8.47 -7.14 -0.08
CA PHE A 339 -7.83 -7.34 -1.38
C PHE A 339 -8.32 -6.31 -2.42
N LYS A 340 -9.63 -6.08 -2.50
CA LYS A 340 -10.20 -5.04 -3.39
C LYS A 340 -9.68 -3.65 -3.05
N ALA A 341 -9.59 -3.31 -1.78
CA ALA A 341 -9.08 -2.01 -1.35
C ALA A 341 -7.59 -1.84 -1.70
N LEU A 342 -6.73 -2.75 -1.24
CA LEU A 342 -5.28 -2.60 -1.33
C LEU A 342 -4.72 -2.85 -2.73
N PHE A 343 -5.18 -3.93 -3.37
CA PHE A 343 -4.60 -4.39 -4.62
C PHE A 343 -5.40 -3.98 -5.84
N MET A 344 -6.73 -3.96 -5.75
CA MET A 344 -7.54 -3.46 -6.86
C MET A 344 -7.80 -1.95 -6.77
N ASN A 345 -7.46 -1.30 -5.64
CA ASN A 345 -7.72 0.12 -5.34
C ASN A 345 -9.21 0.50 -5.50
N GLN A 346 -10.09 -0.45 -5.20
CA GLN A 346 -11.54 -0.35 -5.25
C GLN A 346 -12.12 -0.67 -3.86
N PRO A 347 -11.94 0.22 -2.86
CA PRO A 347 -12.50 -0.01 -1.55
C PRO A 347 -14.03 -0.07 -1.63
N ILE A 348 -14.61 -1.01 -0.90
CA ILE A 348 -16.05 -1.16 -0.74
C ILE A 348 -16.44 -0.87 0.71
N GLU A 349 -17.66 -0.40 0.93
CA GLU A 349 -18.19 -0.32 2.29
C GLU A 349 -18.36 -1.74 2.82
N ARG A 350 -17.87 -1.92 4.05
CA ARG A 350 -18.06 -3.17 4.77
C ARG A 350 -19.40 -3.08 5.49
N GLU A 351 -20.45 -3.51 4.84
CA GLU A 351 -21.80 -3.57 5.40
C GLU A 351 -22.20 -5.02 5.66
N GLY A 352 -23.01 -5.23 6.71
CA GLY A 352 -23.60 -6.52 7.02
C GLY A 352 -22.83 -7.38 8.01
N LEU A 353 -23.21 -8.66 8.10
CA LEU A 353 -22.64 -9.65 8.99
C LEU A 353 -21.24 -10.04 8.54
N LEU A 354 -20.27 -10.06 9.46
CA LEU A 354 -18.92 -10.52 9.16
C LEU A 354 -18.89 -12.02 8.92
N TYR A 355 -19.68 -12.76 9.71
CA TYR A 355 -19.83 -14.19 9.60
C TYR A 355 -21.30 -14.50 9.30
N ASP A 356 -21.59 -14.85 8.04
CA ASP A 356 -22.88 -15.44 7.70
C ASP A 356 -22.88 -16.88 8.18
N VAL A 357 -23.75 -17.18 9.17
CA VAL A 357 -23.80 -18.49 9.82
C VAL A 357 -24.15 -19.59 8.84
N ASP A 358 -24.94 -19.25 7.80
CA ASP A 358 -25.35 -20.20 6.76
C ASP A 358 -24.21 -20.54 5.79
N GLU A 359 -23.19 -19.68 5.68
CA GLU A 359 -22.01 -19.89 4.84
C GLU A 359 -20.83 -20.56 5.59
N LEU A 360 -20.92 -20.66 6.93
CA LEU A 360 -19.87 -21.31 7.70
C LEU A 360 -19.82 -22.83 7.45
N ARG A 361 -18.61 -23.37 7.35
CA ARG A 361 -18.41 -24.82 7.20
C ARG A 361 -18.95 -25.57 8.39
N ARG A 362 -19.77 -26.60 8.15
CA ARG A 362 -20.45 -27.40 9.18
C ARG A 362 -19.98 -28.84 9.16
N TYR A 363 -20.09 -29.52 10.30
CA TYR A 363 -19.83 -30.94 10.41
C TYR A 363 -20.85 -31.62 11.33
N PHE A 364 -21.14 -32.88 11.08
CA PHE A 364 -22.03 -33.75 11.89
C PHE A 364 -21.24 -34.66 12.81
N GLU A 365 -20.07 -35.13 12.39
CA GLU A 365 -19.22 -36.03 13.16
C GLU A 365 -17.75 -35.60 12.95
N LEU A 366 -16.94 -35.82 14.01
CA LEU A 366 -15.50 -35.67 13.88
C LEU A 366 -14.93 -36.80 13.01
N PRO A 367 -13.81 -36.57 12.30
CA PRO A 367 -13.09 -37.65 11.61
C PRO A 367 -12.80 -38.82 12.54
N ALA A 368 -12.85 -40.04 12.01
CA ALA A 368 -12.62 -41.26 12.78
C ALA A 368 -11.16 -41.42 13.25
N GLU A 369 -10.26 -40.69 12.67
CA GLU A 369 -8.83 -40.67 13.00
C GLU A 369 -8.58 -39.79 14.22
N ASP A 370 -7.46 -40.03 14.92
CA ASP A 370 -7.05 -39.16 16.00
C ASP A 370 -6.60 -37.80 15.45
N PRO A 371 -6.96 -36.68 16.10
CA PRO A 371 -6.53 -35.35 15.66
C PRO A 371 -5.02 -35.17 15.81
N ASP A 372 -4.40 -34.46 14.88
CA ASP A 372 -2.99 -34.07 14.91
C ASP A 372 -2.65 -33.34 16.22
N ALA A 373 -3.55 -32.44 16.60
CA ALA A 373 -3.48 -31.69 17.85
C ALA A 373 -4.88 -31.28 18.32
N ILE A 374 -5.01 -30.99 19.63
CA ILE A 374 -6.17 -30.27 20.16
C ILE A 374 -5.64 -29.02 20.81
N ILE A 375 -6.06 -27.87 20.27
CA ILE A 375 -5.59 -26.56 20.72
C ILE A 375 -6.75 -25.69 21.20
N GLY A 376 -6.43 -24.69 22.02
CA GLY A 376 -7.39 -23.70 22.48
C GLY A 376 -6.76 -22.33 22.60
N ILE A 377 -7.60 -21.32 22.63
CA ILE A 377 -7.28 -19.98 23.08
C ILE A 377 -8.19 -19.61 24.24
N CYS A 378 -7.80 -18.66 25.04
CA CYS A 378 -8.69 -18.10 26.06
C CYS A 378 -8.61 -16.58 26.05
N ASP A 379 -9.73 -15.96 25.67
CA ASP A 379 -10.01 -14.57 25.98
C ASP A 379 -10.63 -14.50 27.37
N THR A 380 -9.96 -13.82 28.30
CA THR A 380 -10.39 -13.76 29.70
C THR A 380 -11.26 -12.53 29.93
N LYS A 381 -12.36 -12.73 30.65
CA LYS A 381 -13.27 -11.65 31.06
C LYS A 381 -12.52 -10.57 31.86
N ASP A 382 -12.61 -9.30 31.40
CA ASP A 382 -11.96 -8.17 32.06
C ASP A 382 -12.89 -7.47 33.06
N LYS A 383 -14.09 -7.07 32.67
CA LYS A 383 -15.08 -6.37 33.54
C LYS A 383 -16.52 -6.53 33.04
N GLY A 384 -17.46 -6.48 33.98
CA GLY A 384 -18.88 -6.26 33.70
C GLY A 384 -19.56 -7.41 32.94
N SER A 385 -20.09 -7.11 31.76
CA SER A 385 -20.93 -8.01 30.95
C SER A 385 -20.15 -8.85 29.91
N ASP A 386 -18.81 -8.75 29.89
CA ASP A 386 -17.97 -9.47 28.92
C ASP A 386 -17.98 -10.99 29.19
N TYR A 387 -17.78 -11.78 28.16
CA TYR A 387 -17.72 -13.22 28.23
C TYR A 387 -16.26 -13.71 28.26
N ALA A 388 -15.98 -14.71 29.07
CA ALA A 388 -14.80 -15.53 28.86
C ALA A 388 -15.09 -16.52 27.75
N PHE A 389 -14.19 -16.59 26.78
CA PHE A 389 -14.32 -17.49 25.64
C PHE A 389 -13.10 -18.41 25.49
N LEU A 390 -13.35 -19.73 25.46
CA LEU A 390 -12.34 -20.74 25.19
C LEU A 390 -12.92 -21.81 24.28
N PRO A 391 -12.61 -21.81 22.97
CA PRO A 391 -12.93 -22.92 22.07
C PRO A 391 -11.88 -24.02 22.18
N ALA A 392 -12.32 -25.28 22.10
CA ALA A 392 -11.49 -26.44 21.91
C ALA A 392 -11.52 -26.85 20.43
N ALA A 393 -10.42 -26.65 19.73
CA ALA A 393 -10.28 -26.92 18.31
C ALA A 393 -9.49 -28.21 18.06
N TYR A 394 -10.11 -29.18 17.40
CA TYR A 394 -9.53 -30.44 16.96
C TYR A 394 -8.94 -30.27 15.57
N VAL A 395 -7.66 -30.45 15.43
CA VAL A 395 -6.89 -30.14 14.22
C VAL A 395 -6.70 -31.39 13.38
N TYR A 396 -7.10 -31.36 12.12
CA TYR A 396 -6.87 -32.40 11.12
C TYR A 396 -6.30 -31.75 9.85
N GLY A 397 -4.99 -31.78 9.71
CA GLY A 397 -4.31 -31.07 8.63
C GLY A 397 -4.51 -29.55 8.73
N ASN A 398 -5.23 -28.98 7.77
CA ASN A 398 -5.57 -27.56 7.73
C ASN A 398 -6.98 -27.24 8.26
N ASP A 399 -7.73 -28.23 8.70
CA ASP A 399 -9.10 -28.11 9.20
C ASP A 399 -9.14 -28.09 10.72
N TYR A 400 -9.88 -27.15 11.30
CA TYR A 400 -10.01 -26.91 12.73
C TYR A 400 -11.46 -27.10 13.14
N TYR A 401 -11.79 -28.26 13.71
CA TYR A 401 -13.14 -28.60 14.17
C TYR A 401 -13.36 -28.01 15.56
N ILE A 402 -14.23 -27.01 15.65
CA ILE A 402 -14.62 -26.41 16.93
C ILE A 402 -15.63 -27.34 17.59
N ASP A 403 -15.16 -28.23 18.48
CA ASP A 403 -16.03 -29.27 19.02
C ASP A 403 -16.69 -28.90 20.36
N ASP A 404 -16.02 -28.12 21.18
CA ASP A 404 -16.57 -27.64 22.44
C ASP A 404 -16.06 -26.22 22.75
N CYS A 405 -16.77 -25.51 23.62
CA CYS A 405 -16.32 -24.21 24.08
C CYS A 405 -16.85 -23.85 25.48
N VAL A 406 -16.16 -22.97 26.16
CA VAL A 406 -16.69 -22.15 27.24
C VAL A 406 -17.01 -20.77 26.68
N CYS A 407 -18.27 -20.33 26.82
CA CYS A 407 -18.72 -18.99 26.51
C CYS A 407 -19.60 -18.50 27.66
N ASP A 408 -18.98 -17.93 28.71
CA ASP A 408 -19.62 -17.73 30.00
C ASP A 408 -19.24 -16.39 30.63
N ASN A 409 -20.24 -15.64 31.10
CA ASN A 409 -20.08 -14.38 31.81
C ASN A 409 -20.35 -14.45 33.32
N SER A 410 -20.42 -15.66 33.89
CA SER A 410 -20.59 -15.90 35.32
C SER A 410 -19.45 -15.33 36.16
N LEU A 411 -19.53 -15.49 37.46
CA LEU A 411 -18.47 -15.04 38.40
C LEU A 411 -17.13 -15.73 38.09
N PRO A 412 -15.99 -15.04 38.29
CA PRO A 412 -14.67 -15.55 37.93
C PRO A 412 -14.34 -16.95 38.48
N ASN A 413 -14.76 -17.28 39.70
CA ASN A 413 -14.52 -18.60 40.28
C ASN A 413 -15.28 -19.73 39.56
N ILE A 414 -16.46 -19.43 39.00
CA ILE A 414 -17.24 -20.40 38.19
C ILE A 414 -16.57 -20.56 36.84
N VAL A 415 -16.24 -19.46 36.20
CA VAL A 415 -15.56 -19.45 34.89
C VAL A 415 -14.23 -20.16 34.94
N ASP A 416 -13.38 -19.89 35.94
CA ASP A 416 -12.07 -20.55 36.10
C ASP A 416 -12.21 -22.07 36.21
N ALA A 417 -13.21 -22.55 36.97
CA ALA A 417 -13.48 -24.00 37.11
C ALA A 417 -13.90 -24.61 35.77
N ARG A 418 -14.73 -23.93 34.99
CA ARG A 418 -15.17 -24.39 33.66
C ARG A 418 -14.05 -24.39 32.63
N LEU A 419 -13.13 -23.41 32.68
CA LEU A 419 -11.91 -23.38 31.86
C LEU A 419 -11.03 -24.61 32.15
N VAL A 420 -10.84 -24.95 33.42
CA VAL A 420 -10.11 -26.17 33.80
C VAL A 420 -10.81 -27.43 33.28
N ASP A 421 -12.13 -27.53 33.46
CA ASP A 421 -12.92 -28.68 33.06
C ASP A 421 -12.88 -28.96 31.55
N ILE A 422 -12.99 -27.92 30.69
CA ILE A 422 -12.92 -28.08 29.23
C ILE A 422 -11.51 -28.54 28.80
N LEU A 423 -10.45 -27.93 29.36
CA LEU A 423 -9.07 -28.32 29.05
C LEU A 423 -8.78 -29.80 29.37
N LEU A 424 -9.32 -30.29 30.47
CA LEU A 424 -9.19 -31.69 30.88
C LEU A 424 -10.07 -32.63 30.05
N ARG A 425 -11.36 -32.29 29.86
CA ARG A 425 -12.34 -33.11 29.13
C ARG A 425 -11.95 -33.29 27.67
N CYS A 426 -11.58 -32.21 27.00
CA CYS A 426 -11.16 -32.23 25.61
C CYS A 426 -9.69 -32.61 25.41
N LYS A 427 -8.94 -32.85 26.48
CA LYS A 427 -7.50 -33.21 26.44
C LYS A 427 -6.69 -32.22 25.62
N VAL A 428 -6.96 -30.90 25.76
CA VAL A 428 -6.29 -29.84 25.02
C VAL A 428 -4.78 -29.92 25.30
N LYS A 429 -3.97 -30.03 24.26
CA LYS A 429 -2.49 -30.12 24.37
C LYS A 429 -1.85 -28.77 24.62
N MET A 430 -2.31 -27.75 23.88
CA MET A 430 -1.79 -26.36 23.97
C MET A 430 -2.93 -25.38 24.04
N CYS A 431 -2.83 -24.42 24.97
CA CYS A 431 -3.80 -23.32 25.07
C CYS A 431 -3.06 -21.99 25.23
N ARG A 432 -3.49 -20.97 24.50
CA ARG A 432 -2.94 -19.61 24.59
C ARG A 432 -3.95 -18.68 25.25
N PHE A 433 -3.55 -18.08 26.36
CA PHE A 433 -4.34 -17.08 27.07
C PHE A 433 -3.92 -15.67 26.66
N GLU A 434 -4.87 -14.78 26.49
CA GLU A 434 -4.57 -13.36 26.42
C GLU A 434 -4.10 -12.85 27.80
N SER A 435 -2.98 -12.13 27.85
CA SER A 435 -2.38 -11.68 29.13
C SER A 435 -2.69 -10.22 29.48
N ASN A 436 -3.61 -9.58 28.77
CA ASN A 436 -4.07 -8.24 29.08
C ASN A 436 -4.79 -8.24 30.43
N SER A 437 -4.66 -7.16 31.20
CA SER A 437 -5.32 -6.98 32.50
C SER A 437 -5.10 -8.13 33.50
N ALA A 438 -6.12 -8.93 33.79
CA ALA A 438 -6.07 -10.03 34.74
C ALA A 438 -5.67 -11.38 34.12
N GLY A 439 -5.59 -11.48 32.77
CA GLY A 439 -5.46 -12.73 32.04
C GLY A 439 -4.24 -13.57 32.39
N GLY A 440 -3.10 -12.95 32.66
CA GLY A 440 -1.90 -13.65 33.10
C GLY A 440 -2.07 -14.40 34.44
N ARG A 441 -2.79 -13.82 35.39
CA ARG A 441 -3.08 -14.47 36.70
C ARG A 441 -4.10 -15.60 36.54
N VAL A 442 -5.09 -15.44 35.68
CA VAL A 442 -6.05 -16.50 35.37
C VAL A 442 -5.35 -17.67 34.69
N ALA A 443 -4.47 -17.41 33.73
CA ALA A 443 -3.67 -18.45 33.06
C ALA A 443 -2.83 -19.29 34.05
N GLU A 444 -2.15 -18.61 35.00
CA GLU A 444 -1.35 -19.29 36.02
C GLU A 444 -2.21 -20.16 36.96
N LYS A 445 -3.35 -19.62 37.43
CA LYS A 445 -4.30 -20.34 38.28
C LYS A 445 -4.86 -21.57 37.57
N VAL A 446 -5.31 -21.42 36.32
CA VAL A 446 -5.84 -22.54 35.53
C VAL A 446 -4.75 -23.58 35.26
N GLN A 447 -3.52 -23.16 34.91
CA GLN A 447 -2.39 -24.07 34.68
C GLN A 447 -2.07 -24.92 35.93
N ASN A 448 -2.08 -24.30 37.11
CA ASN A 448 -1.80 -24.98 38.35
C ASN A 448 -2.90 -25.99 38.70
N GLU A 449 -4.17 -25.66 38.50
CA GLU A 449 -5.29 -26.56 38.77
C GLU A 449 -5.36 -27.73 37.74
N VAL A 450 -5.08 -27.43 36.45
CA VAL A 450 -4.97 -28.49 35.41
C VAL A 450 -3.87 -29.50 35.78
N LYS A 451 -2.68 -29.02 36.17
CA LYS A 451 -1.58 -29.90 36.59
C LYS A 451 -1.95 -30.73 37.84
N LYS A 452 -2.58 -30.09 38.83
CA LYS A 452 -3.02 -30.77 40.05
C LYS A 452 -4.00 -31.89 39.78
N ARG A 453 -4.86 -31.75 38.74
CA ARG A 453 -5.80 -32.79 38.31
C ARG A 453 -5.22 -33.76 37.26
N GLY A 454 -3.89 -33.73 37.03
CA GLY A 454 -3.21 -34.64 36.11
C GLY A 454 -3.37 -34.31 34.62
N GLY A 455 -3.80 -33.11 34.28
CA GLY A 455 -3.93 -32.67 32.88
C GLY A 455 -2.60 -32.40 32.21
N ILE A 456 -2.57 -32.53 30.88
CA ILE A 456 -1.37 -32.41 30.03
C ILE A 456 -1.24 -31.05 29.36
N THR A 457 -2.22 -30.18 29.51
CA THR A 457 -2.28 -28.90 28.78
C THR A 457 -1.10 -27.99 29.11
N ARG A 458 -0.41 -27.50 28.08
CA ARG A 458 0.57 -26.44 28.19
C ARG A 458 -0.12 -25.11 27.93
N ILE A 459 -0.17 -24.26 28.94
CA ILE A 459 -0.71 -22.90 28.82
C ILE A 459 0.44 -21.92 28.53
N THR A 460 0.24 -21.05 27.53
CA THR A 460 1.11 -19.91 27.19
C THR A 460 0.30 -18.63 27.24
N THR A 461 0.96 -17.49 27.39
CA THR A 461 0.31 -16.19 27.41
C THR A 461 0.83 -15.31 26.25
N LYS A 462 -0.05 -14.48 25.68
CA LYS A 462 0.32 -13.46 24.69
C LYS A 462 -0.32 -12.13 25.08
N PHE A 463 0.49 -11.08 25.12
CA PHE A 463 0.00 -9.73 25.28
C PHE A 463 -0.37 -9.16 23.90
N THR A 464 -1.55 -8.57 23.76
CA THR A 464 -2.06 -8.04 22.48
C THR A 464 -2.24 -6.53 22.60
N THR A 465 -1.65 -5.78 21.66
CA THR A 465 -1.79 -4.33 21.52
C THR A 465 -2.60 -3.93 20.28
N ALA A 466 -2.91 -4.89 19.40
CA ALA A 466 -3.65 -4.64 18.17
C ALA A 466 -5.08 -4.18 18.44
N ASN A 467 -5.61 -3.37 17.53
CA ASN A 467 -7.02 -3.00 17.55
C ASN A 467 -7.89 -4.24 17.36
N LYS A 468 -8.86 -4.45 18.25
CA LYS A 468 -9.72 -5.63 18.32
C LYS A 468 -10.52 -5.83 17.03
N GLU A 469 -11.17 -4.78 16.54
CA GLU A 469 -11.97 -4.85 15.30
C GLU A 469 -11.11 -5.22 14.09
N THR A 470 -9.92 -4.62 13.96
CA THR A 470 -8.98 -4.95 12.88
C THR A 470 -8.55 -6.40 12.94
N LYS A 471 -8.16 -6.89 14.14
CA LYS A 471 -7.76 -8.29 14.35
C LYS A 471 -8.86 -9.27 13.93
N ILE A 472 -10.12 -8.99 14.31
CA ILE A 472 -11.27 -9.80 13.95
C ILE A 472 -11.45 -9.88 12.42
N ILE A 473 -11.43 -8.73 11.75
CA ILE A 473 -11.69 -8.67 10.30
C ILE A 473 -10.56 -9.31 9.49
N VAL A 474 -9.31 -8.99 9.81
CA VAL A 474 -8.15 -9.55 9.10
C VAL A 474 -8.12 -11.08 9.18
N ASN A 475 -8.49 -11.66 10.31
CA ASN A 475 -8.50 -13.10 10.51
C ASN A 475 -9.80 -13.80 10.08
N SER A 476 -10.83 -13.04 9.67
CA SER A 476 -12.15 -13.62 9.33
C SER A 476 -12.11 -14.58 8.15
N ALA A 477 -11.30 -14.30 7.14
CA ALA A 477 -11.13 -15.17 5.97
C ALA A 477 -10.58 -16.53 6.39
N TRP A 478 -9.53 -16.54 7.21
CA TRP A 478 -8.94 -17.77 7.74
C TRP A 478 -9.96 -18.58 8.56
N VAL A 479 -10.76 -17.92 9.41
CA VAL A 479 -11.80 -18.60 10.22
C VAL A 479 -12.84 -19.25 9.32
N LYS A 480 -13.31 -18.55 8.27
CA LYS A 480 -14.30 -19.10 7.31
C LYS A 480 -13.74 -20.29 6.52
N GLU A 481 -12.47 -20.25 6.16
CA GLU A 481 -11.82 -21.26 5.32
C GLU A 481 -11.43 -22.50 6.12
N HIS A 482 -10.91 -22.33 7.33
CA HIS A 482 -10.27 -23.42 8.10
C HIS A 482 -11.10 -23.93 9.27
N CYS A 483 -12.04 -23.14 9.82
CA CYS A 483 -12.85 -23.59 10.95
C CYS A 483 -14.12 -24.30 10.48
N LEU A 484 -14.40 -25.44 11.12
CA LEU A 484 -15.66 -26.19 10.96
C LEU A 484 -16.42 -26.15 12.27
N PHE A 485 -17.71 -25.85 12.17
CA PHE A 485 -18.62 -25.71 13.31
C PHE A 485 -19.63 -26.87 13.32
N LYS A 486 -20.10 -27.24 14.50
CA LYS A 486 -21.17 -28.26 14.62
C LYS A 486 -22.39 -27.86 13.82
N ASP A 487 -23.04 -28.83 13.19
CA ASP A 487 -24.38 -28.63 12.66
C ASP A 487 -25.36 -28.20 13.76
N ASP A 488 -26.34 -27.37 13.44
CA ASP A 488 -27.28 -26.80 14.41
C ASP A 488 -28.09 -27.86 15.17
N SER A 489 -28.23 -29.06 14.62
CA SER A 489 -28.87 -30.19 15.27
C SER A 489 -28.05 -30.79 16.42
N LEU A 490 -26.74 -30.51 16.51
CA LEU A 490 -25.82 -31.13 17.49
C LEU A 490 -25.66 -30.32 18.78
N TYR A 491 -26.24 -29.12 18.88
CA TYR A 491 -26.15 -28.32 20.10
C TYR A 491 -27.46 -27.62 20.44
N LYS A 492 -27.65 -27.28 21.71
CA LYS A 492 -28.80 -26.47 22.14
C LYS A 492 -28.47 -24.99 22.02
N ARG A 493 -29.41 -24.20 21.54
CA ARG A 493 -29.24 -22.75 21.36
C ARG A 493 -28.85 -22.02 22.67
N GLN A 494 -29.32 -22.52 23.82
CA GLN A 494 -28.99 -21.94 25.14
C GLN A 494 -27.66 -22.44 25.73
N SER A 495 -26.96 -23.37 25.07
CA SER A 495 -25.65 -23.83 25.50
C SER A 495 -24.55 -22.79 25.24
N ASP A 496 -23.35 -23.02 25.77
CA ASP A 496 -22.17 -22.20 25.47
C ASP A 496 -21.89 -22.17 23.97
N TYR A 497 -22.03 -23.33 23.32
CA TYR A 497 -21.84 -23.44 21.87
C TYR A 497 -22.89 -22.63 21.10
N GLY A 498 -24.17 -22.67 21.49
CA GLY A 498 -25.21 -21.86 20.89
C GLY A 498 -24.96 -20.36 21.08
N ARG A 499 -24.53 -19.93 22.28
CA ARG A 499 -24.13 -18.54 22.52
C ARG A 499 -22.94 -18.11 21.67
N MET A 500 -21.94 -18.99 21.51
CA MET A 500 -20.82 -18.77 20.61
C MET A 500 -21.31 -18.49 19.17
N MET A 501 -22.19 -19.34 18.66
CA MET A 501 -22.71 -19.19 17.30
C MET A 501 -23.57 -17.94 17.13
N ASP A 502 -24.42 -17.62 18.13
CA ASP A 502 -25.23 -16.39 18.12
C ASP A 502 -24.35 -15.11 18.12
N MET A 503 -23.26 -15.09 18.92
CA MET A 503 -22.33 -13.95 18.94
C MET A 503 -21.52 -13.83 17.66
N LEU A 504 -21.08 -14.97 17.10
CA LEU A 504 -20.34 -14.98 15.85
C LEU A 504 -21.22 -14.48 14.69
N GLY A 505 -22.44 -15.04 14.57
CA GLY A 505 -23.37 -14.70 13.50
C GLY A 505 -24.06 -13.34 13.64
N SER A 506 -23.99 -12.69 14.80
CA SER A 506 -24.53 -11.34 15.00
C SER A 506 -23.50 -10.23 14.84
N TYR A 507 -22.23 -10.56 14.65
CA TYR A 507 -21.17 -9.57 14.53
C TYR A 507 -21.22 -8.84 13.19
N THR A 508 -21.33 -7.51 13.24
CA THR A 508 -21.38 -6.63 12.07
C THR A 508 -20.10 -5.83 11.92
N VAL A 509 -19.66 -5.64 10.69
CA VAL A 509 -18.42 -4.92 10.37
C VAL A 509 -18.54 -3.41 10.60
N ALA A 510 -19.70 -2.83 10.35
CA ALA A 510 -19.95 -1.40 10.44
C ALA A 510 -20.79 -0.99 11.67
N GLY A 511 -21.13 -1.92 12.55
CA GLY A 511 -22.04 -1.71 13.68
C GLY A 511 -21.37 -1.56 15.04
N LYS A 512 -22.12 -1.03 16.02
CA LYS A 512 -21.75 -1.17 17.44
C LYS A 512 -22.15 -2.58 17.89
N ASN A 513 -21.18 -3.48 17.90
CA ASN A 513 -21.41 -4.83 18.38
C ASN A 513 -21.55 -4.82 19.91
N LYS A 514 -22.57 -5.51 20.43
CA LYS A 514 -22.81 -5.60 21.87
C LYS A 514 -21.77 -6.51 22.54
N HIS A 515 -21.36 -7.55 21.84
CA HIS A 515 -20.38 -8.52 22.29
C HIS A 515 -19.46 -8.86 21.11
N ASP A 516 -18.17 -8.76 21.31
CA ASP A 516 -17.11 -9.07 20.34
C ASP A 516 -16.12 -10.13 20.86
N ASP A 517 -16.39 -10.69 22.03
CA ASP A 517 -15.50 -11.66 22.71
C ASP A 517 -15.31 -12.93 21.89
N VAL A 518 -16.36 -13.47 21.27
CA VAL A 518 -16.28 -14.67 20.43
C VAL A 518 -15.57 -14.39 19.10
N PRO A 519 -15.94 -13.39 18.29
CA PRO A 519 -15.19 -13.04 17.09
C PRO A 519 -13.71 -12.73 17.37
N ASP A 520 -13.41 -12.06 18.47
CA ASP A 520 -12.03 -11.78 18.89
C ASP A 520 -11.27 -13.05 19.25
N GLY A 521 -11.89 -13.94 20.03
CA GLY A 521 -11.31 -15.25 20.36
C GLY A 521 -11.08 -16.10 19.11
N MET A 522 -11.99 -16.11 18.14
CA MET A 522 -11.77 -16.82 16.87
C MET A 522 -10.61 -16.24 16.07
N ALA A 523 -10.43 -14.92 16.07
CA ALA A 523 -9.25 -14.28 15.49
C ALA A 523 -7.95 -14.66 16.22
N MET A 524 -7.99 -14.75 17.56
CA MET A 524 -6.86 -15.25 18.35
C MET A 524 -6.52 -16.71 18.03
N LEU A 525 -7.53 -17.54 17.76
CA LEU A 525 -7.34 -18.94 17.36
C LEU A 525 -6.62 -18.99 15.99
N ALA A 526 -7.05 -18.19 15.02
CA ALA A 526 -6.39 -18.07 13.72
C ALA A 526 -4.91 -17.69 13.86
N GLU A 527 -4.59 -16.63 14.61
CA GLU A 527 -3.21 -16.22 14.87
C GLU A 527 -2.39 -17.33 15.57
N PHE A 528 -3.01 -18.05 16.50
CA PHE A 528 -2.33 -19.13 17.20
C PHE A 528 -2.02 -20.29 16.27
N ALA A 529 -3.00 -20.74 15.49
CA ALA A 529 -2.85 -21.80 14.51
C ALA A 529 -1.75 -21.49 13.48
N GLN A 530 -1.77 -20.30 12.88
CA GLN A 530 -0.75 -19.83 11.93
C GLN A 530 0.65 -19.80 12.57
N SER A 531 0.76 -19.40 13.84
CA SER A 531 2.05 -19.41 14.55
C SER A 531 2.61 -20.82 14.81
N LEU A 532 1.76 -21.84 14.84
CA LEU A 532 2.16 -23.23 14.99
C LEU A 532 2.58 -23.86 13.66
N SER A 533 1.91 -23.53 12.56
CA SER A 533 2.23 -24.00 11.21
C SER A 533 3.53 -23.41 10.65
N GLY A 534 3.90 -22.18 11.03
CA GLY A 534 5.17 -21.55 10.66
C GLY A 534 6.42 -22.12 11.36
N ALA A 535 6.24 -22.93 12.40
CA ALA A 535 7.34 -23.60 13.12
C ALA A 535 7.64 -25.00 12.54
N ARG A 536 8.03 -25.08 11.26
CA ARG A 536 8.72 -26.28 10.75
C ARG A 536 10.06 -26.38 11.46
N VAL A 537 10.18 -27.31 12.42
CA VAL A 537 11.47 -27.71 12.99
C VAL A 537 12.22 -28.46 11.90
N GLU A 538 13.22 -27.83 11.28
CA GLU A 538 14.23 -28.55 10.52
C GLU A 538 15.06 -29.39 11.49
N VAL A 539 14.85 -30.70 11.47
CA VAL A 539 15.68 -31.65 12.20
C VAL A 539 16.99 -31.81 11.44
N PHE A 540 18.00 -31.06 11.82
CA PHE A 540 19.35 -31.31 11.37
C PHE A 540 19.86 -32.59 12.04
N GLN A 541 20.04 -33.67 11.28
CA GLN A 541 20.89 -34.75 11.69
C GLN A 541 22.32 -34.21 11.80
N ARG A 542 22.88 -34.26 13.02
CA ARG A 542 24.30 -33.96 13.22
C ARG A 542 25.11 -34.98 12.42
N PRO A 543 26.01 -34.57 11.51
CA PRO A 543 27.02 -35.44 10.99
C PRO A 543 27.97 -35.80 12.14
N TRP A 544 28.31 -37.07 12.24
CA TRP A 544 29.27 -37.65 13.17
C TRP A 544 30.68 -37.06 12.92
#